data_dca2048b9bed053dbe83a42b224ab19d
#
_entry.id   dca2048b9bed053dbe83a42b224ab19d
#
_cell.length_a   1.000
_cell.length_b   1.000
_cell.length_c   1.000
_cell.angle_alpha   90.00
_cell.angle_beta   90.00
_cell.angle_gamma   90.00
#
_symmetry.space_group_name_H-M   'P 1'
#
loop_
_entity.id
_entity.type
_entity.pdbx_description
1 polymer ?
#
loop_
_entity_poly.entity_id
_entity_poly.type
_entity_poly.pdbx_seq_one_letter_code
_entity_poly.pdbx_strand_id
1 'polypeptide(L)'
;MTLSFNIAFSLQLHNPGGGGNGTTVETWLVKNGVAVPNSNTRTAVITNSPYILLSRNFIKQIDALDNLQMYWATDNHHIQIRHNTGTMGGPEIPSAIMTVQQVG
;
A
#
# COMPACT_ATOMS: atom_id res chain seq x y z
N MET A 1 4.74 15.25 23.00
CA MET A 1 6.01 14.58 22.71
C MET A 1 5.95 13.93 21.33
N THR A 2 6.93 14.19 20.51
CA THR A 2 7.04 13.58 19.18
C THR A 2 7.90 12.34 19.26
N LEU A 3 7.41 11.24 18.72
CA LEU A 3 8.11 9.97 18.69
C LEU A 3 8.37 9.56 17.24
N SER A 4 9.42 8.78 17.04
CA SER A 4 9.73 8.21 15.71
C SER A 4 9.16 6.81 15.60
N PHE A 5 8.57 6.53 14.45
CA PHE A 5 7.92 5.25 14.17
C PHE A 5 8.42 4.69 12.84
N ASN A 6 8.56 3.38 12.82
CA ASN A 6 8.68 2.63 11.57
C ASN A 6 7.26 2.31 11.08
N ILE A 7 6.94 2.77 9.89
CA ILE A 7 5.64 2.55 9.25
C ILE A 7 5.90 1.68 8.04
N ALA A 8 5.39 0.46 8.06
CA ALA A 8 5.53 -0.48 6.96
C ALA A 8 4.16 -0.85 6.44
N PHE A 9 4.01 -0.94 5.12
CA PHE A 9 2.79 -1.48 4.54
C PHE A 9 3.12 -2.41 3.37
N SER A 10 2.19 -3.32 3.10
CA SER A 10 2.22 -4.16 1.91
C SER A 10 0.83 -4.29 1.33
N LEU A 11 0.77 -4.33 -0.01
CA LEU A 11 -0.46 -4.48 -0.77
C LEU A 11 -0.31 -5.67 -1.71
N GLN A 12 -1.36 -6.48 -1.81
CA GLN A 12 -1.48 -7.51 -2.83
C GLN A 12 -2.26 -6.92 -4.01
N LEU A 13 -1.58 -6.71 -5.13
CA LEU A 13 -2.15 -6.06 -6.30
C LEU A 13 -2.43 -7.08 -7.40
N HIS A 14 -3.49 -6.82 -8.16
CA HIS A 14 -3.91 -7.65 -9.28
C HIS A 14 -4.44 -6.79 -10.41
N ASN A 15 -3.97 -7.05 -11.62
CA ASN A 15 -4.47 -6.42 -12.83
C ASN A 15 -5.11 -7.51 -13.71
N PRO A 16 -6.45 -7.64 -13.69
CA PRO A 16 -7.12 -8.68 -14.48
C PRO A 16 -7.17 -8.42 -15.98
N GLY A 17 -6.73 -7.20 -16.41
CA GLY A 17 -6.90 -6.76 -17.78
C GLY A 17 -8.24 -6.05 -17.97
N GLY A 18 -8.43 -5.41 -19.11
CA GLY A 18 -9.58 -4.56 -19.37
C GLY A 18 -9.46 -3.20 -18.69
N GLY A 19 -10.52 -2.41 -18.78
CA GLY A 19 -10.59 -1.11 -18.11
C GLY A 19 -9.64 -0.04 -18.64
N GLY A 20 -9.08 -0.24 -19.84
CA GLY A 20 -8.09 0.64 -20.44
C GLY A 20 -6.71 0.00 -20.45
N ASN A 21 -5.69 0.78 -20.80
CA ASN A 21 -4.32 0.28 -20.95
C ASN A 21 -3.41 0.64 -19.78
N GLY A 22 -3.95 1.24 -18.73
CA GLY A 22 -3.17 1.67 -17.57
C GLY A 22 -2.63 0.50 -16.79
N THR A 23 -1.39 0.61 -16.31
CA THR A 23 -0.73 -0.39 -15.49
C THR A 23 -0.13 0.20 -14.23
N THR A 24 -0.38 1.48 -13.95
CA THR A 24 0.30 2.21 -12.89
C THR A 24 -0.53 2.27 -11.62
N VAL A 25 0.12 2.01 -10.49
CA VAL A 25 -0.42 2.25 -9.16
C VAL A 25 0.53 3.15 -8.41
N GLU A 26 -0.01 4.17 -7.75
CA GLU A 26 0.72 5.02 -6.81
C GLU A 26 0.13 4.86 -5.42
N THR A 27 0.98 4.89 -4.40
CA THR A 27 0.54 4.84 -3.02
C THR A 27 1.40 5.77 -2.17
N TRP A 28 0.78 6.41 -1.17
CA TRP A 28 1.44 7.36 -0.29
C TRP A 28 0.76 7.40 1.06
N LEU A 29 1.46 8.03 2.02
CA LEU A 29 0.92 8.24 3.35
C LEU A 29 0.21 9.59 3.44
N VAL A 30 -0.85 9.63 4.22
CA VAL A 30 -1.61 10.84 4.56
C VAL A 30 -1.66 10.94 6.07
N LYS A 31 -1.21 12.08 6.61
CA LYS A 31 -1.23 12.36 8.05
C LYS A 31 -2.13 13.56 8.30
N ASN A 32 -3.17 13.36 9.10
CA ASN A 32 -4.14 14.41 9.44
C ASN A 32 -4.77 15.07 8.20
N GLY A 33 -5.04 14.27 7.16
CA GLY A 33 -5.65 14.75 5.92
C GLY A 33 -4.69 15.39 4.94
N VAL A 34 -3.39 15.42 5.23
CA VAL A 34 -2.38 16.03 4.36
C VAL A 34 -1.38 14.97 3.90
N ALA A 35 -1.10 14.93 2.60
CA ALA A 35 -0.13 13.99 2.05
C ALA A 35 1.25 14.23 2.67
N VAL A 36 1.89 13.16 3.12
CA VAL A 36 3.23 13.23 3.70
C VAL A 36 4.23 13.42 2.56
N PRO A 37 5.08 14.47 2.58
CA PRO A 37 6.08 14.68 1.54
C PRO A 37 6.99 13.47 1.36
N ASN A 38 7.34 13.17 0.11
CA ASN A 38 8.27 12.10 -0.25
C ASN A 38 7.80 10.68 0.14
N SER A 39 6.51 10.50 0.40
CA SER A 39 5.97 9.17 0.72
C SER A 39 5.37 8.45 -0.48
N ASN A 40 5.22 9.13 -1.62
CA ASN A 40 4.63 8.53 -2.81
C ASN A 40 5.56 7.48 -3.44
N THR A 41 4.95 6.42 -3.92
CA THR A 41 5.65 5.35 -4.66
C THR A 41 4.81 4.96 -5.86
N ARG A 42 5.47 4.72 -6.99
CA ARG A 42 4.82 4.28 -8.22
C ARG A 42 5.28 2.88 -8.57
N THR A 43 4.32 2.03 -8.94
CA THR A 43 4.64 0.68 -9.36
C THR A 43 3.84 0.32 -10.61
N ALA A 44 4.40 -0.55 -11.45
CA ALA A 44 3.70 -1.09 -12.61
C ALA A 44 3.07 -2.44 -12.24
N VAL A 45 1.79 -2.59 -12.57
CA VAL A 45 1.05 -3.84 -12.39
C VAL A 45 0.64 -4.30 -13.78
N ILE A 46 1.46 -5.13 -14.39
CA ILE A 46 1.29 -5.56 -15.78
C ILE A 46 -0.04 -6.31 -15.94
N THR A 47 -0.69 -6.11 -17.07
CA THR A 47 -1.95 -6.80 -17.41
C THR A 47 -1.80 -8.32 -17.25
N ASN A 48 -2.79 -8.95 -16.63
CA ASN A 48 -2.81 -10.38 -16.32
C ASN A 48 -1.72 -10.84 -15.34
N SER A 49 -1.13 -9.90 -14.59
CA SER A 49 -0.26 -10.26 -13.47
C SER A 49 -1.12 -10.63 -12.27
N PRO A 50 -1.13 -11.91 -11.87
CA PRO A 50 -2.05 -12.35 -10.82
C PRO A 50 -1.63 -11.93 -9.41
N TYR A 51 -0.33 -11.73 -9.18
CA TYR A 51 0.19 -11.52 -7.82
C TYR A 51 1.35 -10.55 -7.86
N ILE A 52 1.10 -9.31 -7.44
CA ILE A 52 2.15 -8.29 -7.30
C ILE A 52 2.14 -7.80 -5.86
N LEU A 53 3.27 -7.89 -5.20
CA LEU A 53 3.45 -7.36 -3.85
C LEU A 53 4.09 -5.98 -3.94
N LEU A 54 3.38 -4.97 -3.46
CA LEU A 54 3.93 -3.62 -3.26
C LEU A 54 4.17 -3.42 -1.77
N SER A 55 5.42 -3.14 -1.41
CA SER A 55 5.82 -2.97 -0.02
C SER A 55 6.67 -1.73 0.13
N ARG A 56 6.40 -0.93 1.17
CA ARG A 56 7.16 0.26 1.51
C ARG A 56 7.34 0.37 3.02
N ASN A 57 8.39 1.08 3.37
CA ASN A 57 8.78 1.29 4.76
C ASN A 57 9.27 2.73 4.93
N PHE A 58 8.80 3.40 5.98
CA PHE A 58 9.14 4.78 6.29
C PHE A 58 9.49 4.93 7.76
N ILE A 59 10.45 5.82 8.06
CA ILE A 59 10.68 6.31 9.42
C ILE A 59 10.13 7.72 9.47
N LYS A 60 9.10 7.95 10.30
CA LYS A 60 8.43 9.24 10.42
C LYS A 60 8.17 9.59 11.88
N GLN A 61 8.15 10.89 12.15
CA GLN A 61 7.73 11.40 13.45
C GLN A 61 6.22 11.51 13.49
N ILE A 62 5.63 11.01 14.58
CA ILE A 62 4.19 11.03 14.79
C ILE A 62 3.91 11.52 16.21
N ASP A 63 3.00 12.47 16.33
CA ASP A 63 2.54 12.97 17.61
C ASP A 63 1.31 12.21 18.09
N ALA A 64 1.00 12.33 19.38
CA ALA A 64 -0.24 11.79 19.91
C ALA A 64 -1.44 12.38 19.17
N LEU A 65 -2.45 11.54 18.92
CA LEU A 65 -3.69 11.88 18.20
C LEU A 65 -3.52 12.15 16.71
N ASP A 66 -2.32 11.96 16.14
CA ASP A 66 -2.17 12.01 14.70
C ASP A 66 -2.96 10.87 14.05
N ASN A 67 -3.61 11.19 12.95
CA ASN A 67 -4.30 10.20 12.11
C ASN A 67 -3.40 9.87 10.92
N LEU A 68 -3.13 8.58 10.72
CA LEU A 68 -2.29 8.11 9.64
C LEU A 68 -3.09 7.19 8.74
N GLN A 69 -3.06 7.48 7.44
CA GLN A 69 -3.77 6.69 6.43
C GLN A 69 -2.83 6.39 5.27
N MET A 70 -3.09 5.29 4.59
CA MET A 70 -2.44 4.94 3.34
C MET A 70 -3.43 5.15 2.21
N TYR A 71 -3.06 5.98 1.23
CA TYR A 71 -3.86 6.27 0.05
C TYR A 71 -3.25 5.57 -1.16
N TRP A 72 -4.08 5.25 -2.12
CA TRP A 72 -3.61 4.74 -3.40
C TRP A 72 -4.45 5.27 -4.54
N ALA A 73 -3.84 5.31 -5.73
CA ALA A 73 -4.50 5.72 -6.96
C ALA A 73 -3.99 4.87 -8.11
N THR A 74 -4.80 4.72 -9.14
CA THR A 74 -4.43 3.95 -10.32
C THR A 74 -5.00 4.61 -11.57
N ASP A 75 -4.34 4.39 -12.69
CA ASP A 75 -4.82 4.81 -14.01
C ASP A 75 -5.68 3.74 -14.71
N ASN A 76 -5.96 2.63 -14.03
CA ASN A 76 -6.84 1.59 -14.53
C ASN A 76 -7.78 1.13 -13.41
N HIS A 77 -9.06 1.45 -13.55
CA HIS A 77 -10.07 1.17 -12.52
C HIS A 77 -10.36 -0.32 -12.30
N HIS A 78 -9.79 -1.21 -13.12
CA HIS A 78 -9.88 -2.66 -12.92
C HIS A 78 -8.75 -3.20 -12.05
N ILE A 79 -7.68 -2.45 -11.81
CA ILE A 79 -6.62 -2.86 -10.90
C ILE A 79 -7.18 -2.90 -9.47
N GLN A 80 -6.88 -3.97 -8.76
CA GLN A 80 -7.45 -4.28 -7.45
C GLN A 80 -6.35 -4.44 -6.39
N ILE A 81 -6.65 -4.00 -5.18
CA ILE A 81 -5.99 -4.49 -3.97
C ILE A 81 -6.82 -5.71 -3.55
N ARG A 82 -6.22 -6.90 -3.61
CA ARG A 82 -7.00 -8.12 -3.58
C ARG A 82 -6.52 -9.10 -2.50
N HIS A 83 -7.48 -9.55 -1.69
CA HIS A 83 -7.30 -10.69 -0.82
C HIS A 83 -7.20 -11.97 -1.66
N ASN A 84 -6.33 -12.89 -1.25
CA ASN A 84 -6.16 -14.17 -1.92
C ASN A 84 -6.24 -15.32 -0.92
N THR A 85 -6.61 -16.49 -1.42
CA THR A 85 -6.60 -17.72 -0.65
C THR A 85 -5.29 -18.44 -0.89
N GLY A 86 -4.67 -18.94 0.18
CA GLY A 86 -3.48 -19.76 0.05
C GLY A 86 -3.81 -21.07 -0.70
N THR A 87 -2.95 -21.45 -1.63
CA THR A 87 -3.16 -22.64 -2.48
C THR A 87 -2.18 -23.76 -2.20
N MET A 88 -1.21 -23.54 -1.30
CA MET A 88 -0.15 -24.50 -0.99
C MET A 88 -0.21 -24.94 0.49
N GLY A 89 -1.41 -24.92 1.07
CA GLY A 89 -1.59 -25.28 2.48
C GLY A 89 -1.36 -24.15 3.46
N GLY A 90 -1.04 -22.94 2.98
CA GLY A 90 -0.88 -21.77 3.83
C GLY A 90 -2.21 -21.09 4.14
N PRO A 91 -2.20 -20.13 5.08
CA PRO A 91 -3.39 -19.37 5.44
C PRO A 91 -3.80 -18.38 4.34
N GLU A 92 -4.91 -17.71 4.58
CA GLU A 92 -5.39 -16.61 3.74
C GLU A 92 -4.35 -15.51 3.60
N ILE A 93 -4.32 -14.87 2.43
CA ILE A 93 -3.39 -13.78 2.12
C ILE A 93 -4.16 -12.47 2.20
N PRO A 94 -3.88 -11.60 3.19
CA PRO A 94 -4.60 -10.32 3.31
C PRO A 94 -4.28 -9.39 2.15
N SER A 95 -5.27 -8.58 1.76
CA SER A 95 -5.13 -7.60 0.69
C SER A 95 -4.16 -6.48 1.04
N ALA A 96 -4.17 -6.05 2.30
CA ALA A 96 -3.33 -4.98 2.79
C ALA A 96 -2.92 -5.23 4.23
N ILE A 97 -1.67 -4.92 4.54
CA ILE A 97 -1.14 -4.96 5.90
C ILE A 97 -0.45 -3.64 6.18
N MET A 98 -0.73 -3.06 7.34
CA MET A 98 0.00 -1.87 7.80
C MET A 98 0.48 -2.11 9.22
N THR A 99 1.76 -1.86 9.45
CA THR A 99 2.39 -1.99 10.75
C THR A 99 3.01 -0.67 11.15
N VAL A 100 2.77 -0.25 12.39
CA VAL A 100 3.35 0.97 12.95
C VAL A 100 4.04 0.58 14.25
N GLN A 101 5.36 0.80 14.29
CA GLN A 101 6.19 0.38 15.42
C GLN A 101 7.05 1.54 15.88
N GLN A 102 7.04 1.82 17.18
CA GLN A 102 7.89 2.86 17.75
C GLN A 102 9.36 2.43 17.70
N VAL A 103 10.22 3.31 17.23
CA VAL A 103 11.67 3.06 17.10
C VAL A 103 12.53 4.14 17.78
N GLY A 104 11.91 5.15 18.33
CA GLY A 104 12.68 6.18 19.04
C GLY A 104 11.86 7.22 19.73
#